data_b1fcabaf94cbdcf55eb26ca445d8a751
#
_entry.id   b1fcabaf94cbdcf55eb26ca445d8a751
#
_cell.length_a   1.000
_cell.length_b   1.000
_cell.length_c   1.000
_cell.angle_alpha   90.00
_cell.angle_beta   90.00
_cell.angle_gamma   90.00
#
_symmetry.space_group_name_H-M   'P 1'
#
loop_
_entity.id
_entity.type
_entity.pdbx_description
1 polymer ?
#
loop_
_entity_poly.entity_id
_entity_poly.type
_entity_poly.pdbx_seq_one_letter_code
_entity_poly.pdbx_strand_id
1 'polypeptide(L)'
;MARIAGVNIPTNKRVEIALTYIHGIGRTTAKDIIAKLNIAPERRVQDLTDQEVLHIREAIDKDYSVEGDLRRETAMNIKRLMDLACYRGLRHRKGLPVRGQRTHTNARTRKGKAKPIAGKKK
;
A
#
# COMPACT_ATOMS: atom_id res chain seq x y z
N MET A 1 -6.62 21.25 -4.53
CA MET A 1 -6.02 19.98 -4.15
C MET A 1 -6.55 18.86 -5.05
N ALA A 2 -5.67 18.07 -5.64
CA ALA A 2 -6.11 16.98 -6.50
C ALA A 2 -6.52 15.76 -5.69
N ARG A 3 -7.57 15.08 -6.14
CA ARG A 3 -8.04 13.88 -5.48
C ARG A 3 -8.09 12.74 -6.49
N ILE A 4 -7.32 11.70 -6.23
CA ILE A 4 -7.18 10.55 -7.12
C ILE A 4 -7.41 9.27 -6.30
N ALA A 5 -8.24 8.38 -6.81
CA ALA A 5 -8.58 7.11 -6.14
C ALA A 5 -9.07 7.34 -4.69
N GLY A 6 -9.75 8.45 -4.46
CA GLY A 6 -10.26 8.78 -3.14
C GLY A 6 -9.25 9.39 -2.18
N VAL A 7 -8.03 9.64 -2.64
CA VAL A 7 -6.94 10.18 -1.81
C VAL A 7 -6.65 11.62 -2.21
N ASN A 8 -6.54 12.49 -1.23
CA ASN A 8 -6.11 13.88 -1.46
C ASN A 8 -4.59 13.91 -1.62
N ILE A 9 -4.13 14.31 -2.79
CA ILE A 9 -2.72 14.31 -3.12
C ILE A 9 -2.12 15.68 -2.81
N PRO A 10 -0.92 15.74 -2.20
CA PRO A 10 -0.26 17.03 -1.94
C PRO A 10 -0.01 17.78 -3.23
N THR A 11 -0.36 19.06 -3.26
CA THR A 11 -0.20 19.88 -4.48
C THR A 11 1.21 20.43 -4.65
N ASN A 12 1.96 20.52 -3.55
CA ASN A 12 3.32 21.06 -3.59
C ASN A 12 4.40 20.02 -3.90
N LYS A 13 4.01 18.77 -4.11
CA LYS A 13 4.94 17.70 -4.45
C LYS A 13 4.95 17.44 -5.96
N ARG A 14 6.06 16.87 -6.45
CA ARG A 14 6.11 16.42 -7.84
C ARG A 14 5.09 15.30 -8.04
N VAL A 15 4.54 15.21 -9.25
CA VAL A 15 3.52 14.22 -9.55
C VAL A 15 4.00 12.81 -9.21
N GLU A 16 5.24 12.49 -9.59
CA GLU A 16 5.85 11.19 -9.31
C GLU A 16 5.82 10.84 -7.81
N ILE A 17 6.16 11.80 -6.97
CA ILE A 17 6.18 11.58 -5.52
C ILE A 17 4.76 11.57 -4.95
N ALA A 18 3.92 12.48 -5.43
CA ALA A 18 2.55 12.60 -4.93
C ALA A 18 1.73 11.34 -5.18
N LEU A 19 1.93 10.68 -6.31
CA LEU A 19 1.20 9.45 -6.62
C LEU A 19 1.52 8.32 -5.65
N THR A 20 2.70 8.34 -5.04
CA THR A 20 3.06 7.31 -4.06
C THR A 20 2.25 7.38 -2.77
N TYR A 21 1.49 8.46 -2.56
CA TYR A 21 0.60 8.58 -1.41
C TYR A 21 -0.63 7.68 -1.54
N ILE A 22 -0.87 7.14 -2.74
CA ILE A 22 -1.98 6.22 -2.98
C ILE A 22 -1.52 4.81 -2.61
N HIS A 23 -2.31 4.12 -1.80
CA HIS A 23 -1.99 2.74 -1.42
C HIS A 23 -2.01 1.84 -2.67
N GLY A 24 -0.91 1.19 -2.93
CA GLY A 24 -0.74 0.34 -4.11
C GLY A 24 0.13 0.94 -5.19
N ILE A 25 0.51 2.21 -5.06
CA ILE A 25 1.40 2.87 -6.02
C ILE A 25 2.70 3.22 -5.33
N GLY A 26 3.78 2.59 -5.75
CA GLY A 26 5.13 2.90 -5.29
C GLY A 26 5.84 3.80 -6.29
N ARG A 27 7.12 4.04 -6.05
CA ARG A 27 7.92 4.95 -6.90
C ARG A 27 8.01 4.46 -8.34
N THR A 28 8.23 3.17 -8.54
CA THR A 28 8.36 2.60 -9.88
C THR A 28 7.05 2.70 -10.64
N THR A 29 5.93 2.35 -9.99
CA THR A 29 4.60 2.44 -10.60
C THR A 29 4.27 3.87 -10.94
N ALA A 30 4.60 4.82 -10.06
CA ALA A 30 4.35 6.23 -10.32
C ALA A 30 5.12 6.70 -11.54
N LYS A 31 6.39 6.29 -11.67
CA LYS A 31 7.19 6.63 -12.85
C LYS A 31 6.59 6.07 -14.13
N ASP A 32 6.11 4.83 -14.08
CA ASP A 32 5.48 4.21 -15.24
C ASP A 32 4.22 4.95 -15.67
N ILE A 33 3.42 5.39 -14.72
CA ILE A 33 2.18 6.12 -15.00
C ILE A 33 2.49 7.44 -15.71
N ILE A 34 3.41 8.23 -15.17
CA ILE A 34 3.73 9.53 -15.77
C ILE A 34 4.40 9.37 -17.13
N ALA A 35 5.19 8.30 -17.33
CA ALA A 35 5.80 8.02 -18.62
C ALA A 35 4.76 7.70 -19.68
N LYS A 36 3.75 6.90 -19.33
CA LYS A 36 2.65 6.55 -20.24
C LYS A 36 1.85 7.77 -20.66
N LEU A 37 1.71 8.74 -19.77
CA LEU A 37 0.90 9.93 -20.03
C LEU A 37 1.72 11.09 -20.54
N ASN A 38 3.02 10.90 -20.75
CA ASN A 38 3.94 11.92 -21.24
C ASN A 38 3.99 13.17 -20.35
N ILE A 39 3.94 12.96 -19.04
CA ILE A 39 4.05 14.02 -18.07
C ILE A 39 5.50 14.13 -17.63
N ALA A 40 6.06 15.36 -17.61
CA ALA A 40 7.44 15.57 -17.19
C ALA A 40 7.60 15.18 -15.71
N PRO A 41 8.69 14.46 -15.35
CA PRO A 41 8.89 14.02 -13.97
C PRO A 41 8.97 15.15 -12.95
N GLU A 42 9.45 16.33 -13.35
CA GLU A 42 9.61 17.46 -12.45
C GLU A 42 8.33 18.29 -12.27
N ARG A 43 7.26 17.96 -12.97
CA ARG A 43 6.00 18.71 -12.80
C ARG A 43 5.40 18.47 -11.43
N ARG A 44 4.88 19.52 -10.85
CA ARG A 44 4.20 19.43 -9.56
C ARG A 44 2.70 19.27 -9.76
N VAL A 45 2.03 18.72 -8.76
CA VAL A 45 0.60 18.47 -8.85
C VAL A 45 -0.18 19.75 -9.10
N GLN A 46 0.24 20.84 -8.48
CA GLN A 46 -0.45 22.14 -8.65
C GLN A 46 -0.39 22.66 -10.08
N ASP A 47 0.56 22.20 -10.88
CA ASP A 47 0.73 22.63 -12.27
C ASP A 47 -0.02 21.75 -13.27
N LEU A 48 -0.72 20.72 -12.79
CA LEU A 48 -1.48 19.85 -13.66
C LEU A 48 -2.81 20.47 -14.05
N THR A 49 -3.19 20.28 -15.32
CA THR A 49 -4.52 20.69 -15.77
C THR A 49 -5.55 19.64 -15.32
N ASP A 50 -6.83 20.05 -15.33
CA ASP A 50 -7.91 19.13 -14.97
C ASP A 50 -7.93 17.90 -15.89
N GLN A 51 -7.61 18.10 -17.15
CA GLN A 51 -7.58 17.02 -18.12
C GLN A 51 -6.46 16.04 -17.82
N GLU A 52 -5.29 16.54 -17.41
CA GLU A 52 -4.18 15.68 -17.03
C GLU A 52 -4.52 14.85 -15.78
N VAL A 53 -5.18 15.46 -14.81
CA VAL A 53 -5.63 14.75 -13.61
C VAL A 53 -6.63 13.66 -13.99
N LEU A 54 -7.53 13.95 -14.91
CA LEU A 54 -8.50 12.97 -15.38
C LEU A 54 -7.81 11.78 -16.05
N HIS A 55 -6.80 12.07 -16.89
CA HIS A 55 -6.04 11.00 -17.55
C HIS A 55 -5.32 10.10 -16.53
N ILE A 56 -4.79 10.69 -15.47
CA ILE A 56 -4.14 9.92 -14.40
C ILE A 56 -5.15 9.01 -13.72
N ARG A 57 -6.33 9.54 -13.40
CA ARG A 57 -7.40 8.74 -12.78
C ARG A 57 -7.80 7.57 -13.65
N GLU A 58 -7.99 7.81 -14.94
CA GLU A 58 -8.37 6.76 -15.88
C GLU A 58 -7.30 5.69 -16.00
N ALA A 59 -6.03 6.09 -16.06
CA ALA A 59 -4.92 5.14 -16.16
C ALA A 59 -4.87 4.24 -14.92
N ILE A 60 -5.07 4.82 -13.75
CA ILE A 60 -5.04 4.05 -12.50
C ILE A 60 -6.22 3.09 -12.43
N ASP A 61 -7.42 3.57 -12.77
CA ASP A 61 -8.62 2.72 -12.73
C ASP A 61 -8.53 1.55 -13.68
N LYS A 62 -7.90 1.76 -14.84
CA LYS A 62 -7.83 0.74 -15.87
C LYS A 62 -6.79 -0.33 -15.58
N ASP A 63 -5.61 0.07 -15.13
CA ASP A 63 -4.45 -0.83 -15.09
C ASP A 63 -4.02 -1.24 -13.69
N TYR A 64 -4.50 -0.59 -12.64
CA TYR A 64 -3.97 -0.80 -11.29
C TYR A 64 -5.07 -1.03 -10.27
N SER A 65 -4.77 -1.89 -9.30
CA SER A 65 -5.64 -2.10 -8.14
C SER A 65 -5.04 -1.30 -6.99
N VAL A 66 -5.79 -0.33 -6.46
CA VAL A 66 -5.29 0.60 -5.46
C VAL A 66 -6.31 0.83 -4.35
N GLU A 67 -5.85 1.37 -3.24
CA GLU A 67 -6.67 1.79 -2.10
C GLU A 67 -7.63 0.71 -1.63
N GLY A 68 -8.92 1.01 -1.53
CA GLY A 68 -9.91 0.07 -1.01
C GLY A 68 -9.96 -1.24 -1.76
N ASP A 69 -9.84 -1.21 -3.08
CA ASP A 69 -9.86 -2.42 -3.89
C ASP A 69 -8.66 -3.31 -3.58
N LEU A 70 -7.48 -2.70 -3.46
CA LEU A 70 -6.27 -3.46 -3.13
C LEU A 70 -6.35 -4.01 -1.70
N ARG A 71 -6.83 -3.22 -0.75
CA ARG A 71 -7.00 -3.68 0.63
C ARG A 71 -7.96 -4.85 0.71
N ARG A 72 -9.05 -4.77 -0.04
CA ARG A 72 -10.04 -5.86 -0.10
C ARG A 72 -9.43 -7.12 -0.68
N GLU A 73 -8.68 -6.98 -1.76
CA GLU A 73 -8.00 -8.10 -2.41
C GLU A 73 -7.01 -8.77 -1.46
N THR A 74 -6.20 -7.96 -0.75
CA THR A 74 -5.25 -8.48 0.22
C THR A 74 -5.95 -9.24 1.34
N ALA A 75 -7.04 -8.66 1.86
CA ALA A 75 -7.80 -9.29 2.94
C ALA A 75 -8.41 -10.61 2.47
N MET A 76 -8.93 -10.66 1.25
CA MET A 76 -9.50 -11.88 0.69
C MET A 76 -8.44 -12.95 0.49
N ASN A 77 -7.25 -12.57 0.05
CA ASN A 77 -6.16 -13.52 -0.12
C ASN A 77 -5.73 -14.13 1.21
N ILE A 78 -5.64 -13.30 2.25
CA ILE A 78 -5.32 -13.78 3.58
C ILE A 78 -6.42 -14.71 4.10
N LYS A 79 -7.67 -14.34 3.92
CA LYS A 79 -8.80 -15.16 4.34
C LYS A 79 -8.77 -16.52 3.64
N ARG A 80 -8.47 -16.53 2.35
CA ARG A 80 -8.37 -17.77 1.58
C ARG A 80 -7.31 -18.70 2.16
N LEU A 81 -6.14 -18.13 2.53
CA LEU A 81 -5.08 -18.91 3.15
C LEU A 81 -5.54 -19.50 4.48
N MET A 82 -6.27 -18.73 5.27
CA MET A 82 -6.80 -19.19 6.55
C MET A 82 -7.83 -20.30 6.36
N ASP A 83 -8.71 -20.14 5.37
CA ASP A 83 -9.75 -21.14 5.08
C ASP A 83 -9.15 -22.46 4.61
N LEU A 84 -8.02 -22.39 3.88
CA LEU A 84 -7.32 -23.60 3.42
C LEU A 84 -6.53 -24.27 4.54
N ALA A 85 -6.40 -23.60 5.69
CA ALA A 85 -5.66 -24.10 6.85
C ALA A 85 -4.22 -24.54 6.52
N CYS A 86 -3.60 -23.87 5.53
CA CYS A 86 -2.20 -24.11 5.20
C CYS A 86 -1.30 -23.44 6.24
N TYR A 87 0.00 -23.73 6.19
CA TYR A 87 0.95 -23.14 7.15
C TYR A 87 0.87 -21.61 7.15
N ARG A 88 0.88 -21.00 5.97
CA ARG A 88 0.80 -19.54 5.86
C ARG A 88 -0.48 -18.98 6.48
N GLY A 89 -1.60 -19.64 6.25
CA GLY A 89 -2.87 -19.23 6.83
C GLY A 89 -2.88 -19.33 8.34
N LEU A 90 -2.29 -20.38 8.90
CA LEU A 90 -2.19 -20.51 10.35
C LEU A 90 -1.32 -19.42 10.96
N ARG A 91 -0.25 -19.03 10.28
CA ARG A 91 0.58 -17.92 10.75
C ARG A 91 -0.19 -16.61 10.77
N HIS A 92 -1.00 -16.35 9.76
CA HIS A 92 -1.86 -15.14 9.74
C HIS A 92 -2.88 -15.19 10.87
N ARG A 93 -3.49 -16.34 11.10
CA ARG A 93 -4.50 -16.50 12.16
C ARG A 93 -3.92 -16.20 13.53
N LYS A 94 -2.69 -16.61 13.77
CA LYS A 94 -2.02 -16.40 15.06
C LYS A 94 -1.31 -15.06 15.16
N GLY A 95 -1.30 -14.27 14.07
CA GLY A 95 -0.61 -12.99 14.07
C GLY A 95 0.90 -13.11 14.10
N LEU A 96 1.44 -14.19 13.55
CA LEU A 96 2.87 -14.44 13.53
C LEU A 96 3.46 -14.19 12.15
N PRO A 97 4.80 -13.96 12.05
CA PRO A 97 5.43 -13.78 10.74
C PRO A 97 5.23 -14.99 9.85
N VAL A 98 4.98 -14.75 8.56
CA VAL A 98 4.65 -15.82 7.61
C VAL A 98 5.83 -16.25 6.74
N ARG A 99 6.93 -15.52 6.77
CA ARG A 99 8.08 -15.76 5.90
C ARG A 99 9.27 -16.37 6.64
N GLY A 100 9.02 -17.14 7.68
CA GLY A 100 10.08 -17.82 8.39
C GLY A 100 10.96 -16.96 9.30
N GLN A 101 10.51 -15.76 9.63
CA GLN A 101 11.27 -14.90 10.52
C GLN A 101 11.28 -15.48 11.95
N ARG A 102 12.31 -15.11 12.67
CA ARG A 102 12.42 -15.53 14.07
C ARG A 102 11.33 -14.90 14.91
N THR A 103 10.73 -15.66 15.81
CA THR A 103 9.67 -15.15 16.69
C THR A 103 10.15 -15.01 18.13
N HIS A 104 11.25 -15.67 18.47
CA HIS A 104 11.75 -15.67 19.84
C HIS A 104 12.30 -14.30 20.28
N THR A 105 12.88 -13.56 19.36
CA THR A 105 13.54 -12.28 19.70
C THR A 105 12.83 -11.08 19.09
N ASN A 106 12.61 -11.07 17.80
CA ASN A 106 12.10 -9.89 17.08
C ASN A 106 10.65 -10.15 16.60
N ALA A 107 10.31 -9.71 15.41
CA ALA A 107 8.98 -9.87 14.83
C ALA A 107 7.93 -8.95 15.46
N ARG A 108 8.35 -7.78 15.93
CA ARG A 108 7.45 -6.84 16.59
C ARG A 108 6.40 -6.25 15.66
N THR A 109 6.70 -6.12 14.37
CA THR A 109 5.74 -5.58 13.40
C THR A 109 4.45 -6.41 13.37
N ARG A 110 4.57 -7.74 13.42
CA ARG A 110 3.41 -8.63 13.42
C ARG A 110 2.85 -8.87 14.81
N LYS A 111 3.74 -9.00 15.79
CA LYS A 111 3.33 -9.34 17.17
C LYS A 111 2.96 -8.11 17.98
N GLY A 112 3.31 -6.93 17.50
CA GLY A 112 3.10 -5.70 18.22
C GLY A 112 4.22 -5.41 19.21
N LYS A 113 4.03 -4.38 20.03
CA LYS A 113 5.03 -3.99 21.00
C LYS A 113 5.28 -5.11 22.01
N ALA A 114 6.53 -5.21 22.46
CA ALA A 114 6.86 -6.14 23.53
C ALA A 114 6.15 -5.74 24.82
N LYS A 115 5.50 -6.70 25.45
CA LYS A 115 4.82 -6.47 26.72
C LYS A 115 5.34 -7.44 27.76
N PRO A 116 5.75 -6.95 28.93
CA PRO A 116 6.15 -7.85 29.99
C PRO A 116 4.94 -8.66 30.49
N ILE A 117 5.20 -9.88 30.90
CA ILE A 117 4.15 -10.72 31.43
C ILE A 117 3.93 -10.37 32.89
N ALA A 118 2.72 -9.96 33.22
CA ALA A 118 2.41 -9.57 34.60
C ALA A 118 2.56 -10.77 35.54
N GLY A 119 3.16 -10.51 36.68
CA GLY A 119 3.36 -11.54 37.69
C GLY A 119 4.52 -12.46 37.43
N LYS A 120 5.16 -12.33 36.29
CA LYS A 120 6.31 -13.17 35.97
C LYS A 120 7.60 -12.48 36.34
N LYS A 121 7.83 -12.41 37.60
CA LYS A 121 9.01 -11.73 38.11
C LYS A 121 9.99 -12.74 38.62
N LYS A 122 11.16 -12.25 38.71
CA LYS A 122 12.13 -13.19 39.16
C LYS A 122 12.69 -12.85 40.43
#